data_d7fc73c6bc3155ecd8c462637ce85a62
#
_entry.id   d7fc73c6bc3155ecd8c462637ce85a62
#
_cell.length_a   1.000
_cell.length_b   1.000
_cell.length_c   1.000
_cell.angle_alpha   90.00
_cell.angle_beta   90.00
_cell.angle_gamma   90.00
#
_symmetry.space_group_name_H-M   'P 1'
#
loop_
_entity.id
_entity.type
_entity.pdbx_description
1 polymer ?
#
loop_
_entity_poly.entity_id
_entity_poly.type
_entity_poly.pdbx_seq_one_letter_code
_entity_poly.pdbx_strand_id
1 'polypeptide(L)'
;MTYHFIVHTEDNGFWAESCELSGCVAEANTLLELKKACEESLDLYLEEPTDSKMVFPLPDSTLDTKENVLSVLIDPEIALAVLLRHYRSRSKLTQKQVSELLGMKNVYSYQRLEKKSNPTLHVIKKLHKVFPEMKLEHIF
;
A
#
# COMPACT_ATOMS: atom_id res chain seq x y z
N MET A 1 -2.25 -0.20 -7.49
CA MET A 1 -2.09 0.95 -6.55
C MET A 1 -0.78 1.65 -6.88
N THR A 2 -0.85 2.91 -7.22
CA THR A 2 0.28 3.69 -7.73
C THR A 2 0.52 4.91 -6.85
N TYR A 3 1.69 4.98 -6.22
CA TYR A 3 2.15 6.15 -5.48
C TYR A 3 3.03 7.04 -6.36
N HIS A 4 3.26 8.27 -5.94
CA HIS A 4 3.88 9.30 -6.73
C HIS A 4 5.09 9.91 -6.01
N PHE A 5 6.14 10.16 -6.77
CA PHE A 5 7.38 10.76 -6.28
C PHE A 5 7.75 11.99 -7.07
N ILE A 6 8.15 13.04 -6.38
CA ILE A 6 8.78 14.21 -7.02
C ILE A 6 10.25 13.91 -7.18
N VAL A 7 10.76 14.05 -8.40
CA VAL A 7 12.17 13.81 -8.74
C VAL A 7 12.96 15.09 -8.67
N HIS A 8 14.09 15.05 -7.97
CA HIS A 8 15.05 16.14 -7.87
C HIS A 8 16.39 15.71 -8.47
N THR A 9 17.02 16.63 -9.19
CA THR A 9 18.32 16.41 -9.79
C THR A 9 19.41 16.94 -8.88
N GLU A 10 20.48 16.15 -8.71
CA GLU A 10 21.71 16.55 -8.00
C GLU A 10 22.91 16.44 -8.93
N ASP A 11 24.09 16.95 -8.52
CA ASP A 11 25.29 16.99 -9.35
C ASP A 11 25.72 15.61 -9.88
N ASN A 12 25.54 14.54 -9.08
CA ASN A 12 25.97 13.18 -9.41
C ASN A 12 24.82 12.16 -9.45
N GLY A 13 23.58 12.62 -9.55
CA GLY A 13 22.46 11.69 -9.57
C GLY A 13 21.11 12.33 -9.34
N PHE A 14 20.20 11.53 -8.81
CA PHE A 14 18.82 11.89 -8.57
C PHE A 14 18.38 11.45 -7.20
N TRP A 15 17.44 12.18 -6.61
CA TRP A 15 16.70 11.72 -5.46
C TRP A 15 15.20 11.99 -5.65
N ALA A 16 14.38 11.27 -4.95
CA ALA A 16 12.94 11.42 -5.05
C ALA A 16 12.29 11.32 -3.68
N GLU A 17 11.19 12.03 -3.52
CA GLU A 17 10.37 12.00 -2.30
C GLU A 17 8.93 11.70 -2.66
N SER A 18 8.26 10.86 -1.88
CA SER A 18 6.86 10.54 -2.10
C SER A 18 5.98 11.76 -1.84
N CYS A 19 5.02 11.98 -2.73
CA CYS A 19 4.02 13.03 -2.58
C CYS A 19 3.02 12.72 -1.46
N GLU A 20 2.68 11.45 -1.27
CA GLU A 20 1.63 11.01 -0.35
C GLU A 20 2.18 10.50 0.99
N LEU A 21 3.40 9.99 0.99
CA LEU A 21 4.01 9.31 2.15
C LEU A 21 5.21 10.11 2.67
N SER A 22 4.98 10.88 3.71
CA SER A 22 6.01 11.73 4.31
C SER A 22 7.21 10.90 4.80
N GLY A 23 8.41 11.29 4.38
CA GLY A 23 9.65 10.60 4.76
C GLY A 23 9.99 9.37 3.91
N CYS A 24 9.14 9.01 2.94
CA CYS A 24 9.48 7.97 1.97
C CYS A 24 10.31 8.57 0.85
N VAL A 25 11.61 8.28 0.85
CA VAL A 25 12.59 8.87 -0.07
C VAL A 25 13.45 7.78 -0.72
N ALA A 26 14.04 8.12 -1.87
CA ALA A 26 14.96 7.25 -2.59
C ALA A 26 16.00 8.08 -3.32
N GLU A 27 17.16 7.49 -3.60
CA GLU A 27 18.22 8.10 -4.39
C GLU A 27 18.89 7.09 -5.30
N ALA A 28 19.40 7.54 -6.43
CA ALA A 28 20.12 6.72 -7.39
C ALA A 28 20.95 7.59 -8.35
N ASN A 29 21.87 6.95 -9.08
CA ASN A 29 22.72 7.63 -10.05
C ASN A 29 22.04 7.84 -11.40
N THR A 30 21.05 7.02 -11.74
CA THR A 30 20.29 7.10 -13.00
C THR A 30 18.79 7.09 -12.73
N LEU A 31 17.99 7.58 -13.69
CA LEU A 31 16.52 7.56 -13.57
C LEU A 31 15.95 6.15 -13.51
N LEU A 32 16.54 5.22 -14.25
CA LEU A 32 16.10 3.81 -14.22
C LEU A 32 16.33 3.18 -12.85
N GLU A 33 17.50 3.40 -12.27
CA GLU A 33 17.84 2.93 -10.93
C GLU A 33 16.99 3.63 -9.86
N LEU A 34 16.66 4.92 -10.08
CA LEU A 34 15.80 5.68 -9.17
C LEU A 34 14.41 5.06 -9.07
N LYS A 35 13.82 4.67 -10.18
CA LYS A 35 12.50 4.02 -10.19
C LYS A 35 12.51 2.74 -9.35
N LYS A 36 13.53 1.92 -9.52
CA LYS A 36 13.71 0.70 -8.73
C LYS A 36 13.91 1.01 -7.24
N ALA A 37 14.72 2.03 -6.94
CA ALA A 37 14.94 2.46 -5.56
C ALA A 37 13.65 2.97 -4.91
N CYS A 38 12.80 3.65 -5.67
CA CYS A 38 11.47 4.09 -5.20
C CYS A 38 10.56 2.88 -4.91
N GLU A 39 10.54 1.86 -5.77
CA GLU A 39 9.78 0.62 -5.54
C GLU A 39 10.22 -0.04 -4.24
N GLU A 40 11.51 -0.21 -4.02
CA GLU A 40 12.08 -0.82 -2.81
C GLU A 40 11.76 0.00 -1.56
N SER A 41 11.88 1.33 -1.66
CA SER A 41 11.59 2.25 -0.56
C SER A 41 10.10 2.22 -0.17
N LEU A 42 9.20 2.15 -1.16
CA LEU A 42 7.77 2.01 -0.93
C LEU A 42 7.42 0.69 -0.22
N ASP A 43 7.97 -0.41 -0.69
CA ASP A 43 7.74 -1.72 -0.11
C ASP A 43 8.14 -1.75 1.37
N LEU A 44 9.30 -1.20 1.69
CA LEU A 44 9.77 -1.10 3.08
C LEU A 44 8.91 -0.15 3.92
N TYR A 45 8.53 0.99 3.36
CA TYR A 45 7.75 2.00 4.07
C TYR A 45 6.34 1.50 4.42
N LEU A 46 5.71 0.77 3.48
CA LEU A 46 4.34 0.29 3.62
C LEU A 46 4.24 -1.06 4.35
N GLU A 47 5.36 -1.74 4.56
CA GLU A 47 5.40 -2.99 5.31
C GLU A 47 5.36 -2.70 6.80
N GLU A 48 4.28 -3.15 7.45
CA GLU A 48 4.03 -2.93 8.88
C GLU A 48 3.96 -4.24 9.66
N PRO A 49 4.33 -4.24 10.94
CA PRO A 49 4.06 -5.37 11.83
C PRO A 49 2.56 -5.70 11.88
N THR A 50 2.24 -6.97 12.14
CA THR A 50 0.85 -7.46 12.15
C THR A 50 -0.06 -6.76 13.15
N ASP A 51 0.50 -6.24 14.25
CA ASP A 51 -0.21 -5.53 15.31
C ASP A 51 -0.18 -4.00 15.14
N SER A 52 0.39 -3.50 14.06
CA SER A 52 0.46 -2.05 13.80
C SER A 52 -0.93 -1.45 13.67
N LYS A 53 -1.07 -0.24 14.22
CA LYS A 53 -2.27 0.59 14.07
C LYS A 53 -2.11 1.64 12.96
N MET A 54 -1.00 1.62 12.24
CA MET A 54 -0.72 2.58 11.19
C MET A 54 -1.67 2.40 10.01
N VAL A 55 -2.25 3.52 9.56
CA VAL A 55 -3.05 3.60 8.34
C VAL A 55 -2.38 4.59 7.41
N PHE A 56 -1.94 4.11 6.26
CA PHE A 56 -1.27 4.95 5.27
C PHE A 56 -2.28 5.69 4.39
N PRO A 57 -1.97 6.94 3.97
CA PRO A 57 -2.75 7.62 2.95
C PRO A 57 -2.82 6.78 1.66
N LEU A 58 -4.00 6.74 1.05
CA LEU A 58 -4.13 6.14 -0.28
C LEU A 58 -3.54 7.06 -1.35
N PRO A 59 -3.10 6.52 -2.49
CA PRO A 59 -2.55 7.34 -3.56
C PRO A 59 -3.53 8.38 -4.10
N ASP A 60 -2.99 9.51 -4.52
CA ASP A 60 -3.74 10.58 -5.15
C ASP A 60 -3.68 10.45 -6.68
N SER A 61 -4.75 9.97 -7.29
CA SER A 61 -4.82 9.77 -8.74
C SER A 61 -4.75 11.06 -9.56
N THR A 62 -4.95 12.23 -8.95
CA THR A 62 -4.78 13.52 -9.65
C THR A 62 -3.32 13.79 -10.03
N LEU A 63 -2.38 13.07 -9.42
CA LEU A 63 -0.95 13.19 -9.70
C LEU A 63 -0.49 12.36 -10.92
N ASP A 64 -1.32 11.46 -11.44
CA ASP A 64 -0.94 10.54 -12.53
C ASP A 64 -0.49 11.25 -13.81
N THR A 65 -1.00 12.46 -14.05
CA THR A 65 -0.72 13.23 -15.26
C THR A 65 0.21 14.42 -15.04
N LYS A 66 0.74 14.62 -13.84
CA LYS A 66 1.64 15.75 -13.55
C LYS A 66 3.04 15.50 -14.08
N GLU A 67 3.63 16.56 -14.66
CA GLU A 67 5.03 16.59 -15.06
C GLU A 67 5.96 16.51 -13.85
N ASN A 68 7.15 15.96 -14.03
CA ASN A 68 8.18 15.78 -12.98
C ASN A 68 7.74 14.87 -11.82
N VAL A 69 6.68 14.13 -11.99
CA VAL A 69 6.19 13.14 -11.03
C VAL A 69 6.41 11.74 -11.59
N LEU A 70 7.11 10.94 -10.84
CA LEU A 70 7.32 9.53 -11.15
C LEU A 70 6.21 8.69 -10.51
N SER A 71 5.48 7.96 -11.34
CA SER A 71 4.45 7.03 -10.88
C SER A 71 5.05 5.65 -10.61
N VAL A 72 4.85 5.13 -9.42
CA VAL A 72 5.44 3.86 -8.96
C VAL A 72 4.33 2.91 -8.51
N LEU A 73 4.23 1.79 -9.21
CA LEU A 73 3.27 0.73 -8.89
C LEU A 73 3.85 -0.14 -7.78
N ILE A 74 3.07 -0.39 -6.73
CA ILE A 74 3.49 -1.27 -5.63
C ILE A 74 3.08 -2.72 -5.86
N ASP A 75 3.73 -3.63 -5.13
CA ASP A 75 3.37 -5.04 -5.10
C ASP A 75 1.88 -5.20 -4.71
N PRO A 76 1.09 -5.99 -5.46
CA PRO A 76 -0.34 -6.16 -5.18
C PRO A 76 -0.64 -6.76 -3.80
N GLU A 77 0.26 -7.57 -3.25
CA GLU A 77 0.10 -8.12 -1.90
C GLU A 77 0.20 -7.01 -0.83
N ILE A 78 1.11 -6.05 -1.04
CA ILE A 78 1.25 -4.87 -0.18
C ILE A 78 0.05 -3.93 -0.38
N ALA A 79 -0.37 -3.72 -1.62
CA ALA A 79 -1.53 -2.89 -1.94
C ALA A 79 -2.81 -3.39 -1.24
N LEU A 80 -3.04 -4.69 -1.24
CA LEU A 80 -4.17 -5.29 -0.54
C LEU A 80 -4.09 -5.01 0.97
N ALA A 81 -2.92 -5.18 1.58
CA ALA A 81 -2.73 -4.90 3.00
C ALA A 81 -3.04 -3.43 3.35
N VAL A 82 -2.58 -2.50 2.53
CA VAL A 82 -2.86 -1.06 2.69
C VAL A 82 -4.36 -0.79 2.60
N LEU A 83 -5.04 -1.35 1.60
CA LEU A 83 -6.49 -1.20 1.46
C LEU A 83 -7.26 -1.78 2.64
N LEU A 84 -6.91 -2.96 3.11
CA LEU A 84 -7.59 -3.60 4.24
C LEU A 84 -7.48 -2.76 5.51
N ARG A 85 -6.30 -2.23 5.82
CA ARG A 85 -6.11 -1.33 6.97
C ARG A 85 -6.95 -0.06 6.83
N HIS A 86 -7.00 0.51 5.63
CA HIS A 86 -7.79 1.70 5.34
C HIS A 86 -9.28 1.45 5.58
N TYR A 87 -9.86 0.43 4.97
CA TYR A 87 -11.29 0.14 5.09
C TYR A 87 -11.68 -0.34 6.50
N ARG A 88 -10.84 -1.13 7.14
CA ARG A 88 -11.07 -1.54 8.53
C ARG A 88 -11.08 -0.34 9.47
N SER A 89 -10.12 0.56 9.37
CA SER A 89 -10.06 1.78 10.17
C SER A 89 -11.28 2.67 9.92
N ARG A 90 -11.66 2.86 8.68
CA ARG A 90 -12.84 3.64 8.28
C ARG A 90 -14.13 3.06 8.85
N SER A 91 -14.22 1.74 8.92
CA SER A 91 -15.37 1.02 9.49
C SER A 91 -15.31 0.93 11.01
N LYS A 92 -14.25 1.41 11.65
CA LYS A 92 -14.04 1.37 13.12
C LYS A 92 -14.07 -0.06 13.67
N LEU A 93 -13.60 -1.01 12.90
CA LEU A 93 -13.52 -2.42 13.31
C LEU A 93 -12.11 -2.77 13.80
N THR A 94 -12.04 -3.65 14.81
CA THR A 94 -10.77 -4.25 15.21
C THR A 94 -10.40 -5.41 14.29
N GLN A 95 -9.13 -5.79 14.28
CA GLN A 95 -8.68 -6.98 13.53
C GLN A 95 -9.43 -8.24 13.97
N LYS A 96 -9.70 -8.38 15.27
CA LYS A 96 -10.49 -9.49 15.82
C LYS A 96 -11.91 -9.49 15.27
N GLN A 97 -12.57 -8.35 15.25
CA GLN A 97 -13.94 -8.24 14.72
C GLN A 97 -14.00 -8.62 13.24
N VAL A 98 -13.05 -8.18 12.43
CA VAL A 98 -13.00 -8.55 11.00
C VAL A 98 -12.73 -10.04 10.85
N SER A 99 -11.81 -10.63 11.63
CA SER A 99 -11.57 -12.07 11.58
C SER A 99 -12.82 -12.90 11.88
N GLU A 100 -13.62 -12.47 12.84
CA GLU A 100 -14.89 -13.11 13.20
C GLU A 100 -15.92 -12.97 12.05
N LEU A 101 -16.05 -11.78 11.45
CA LEU A 101 -16.94 -11.56 10.29
C LEU A 101 -16.55 -12.40 9.07
N LEU A 102 -15.26 -12.68 8.90
CA LEU A 102 -14.75 -13.55 7.84
C LEU A 102 -14.86 -15.06 8.16
N GLY A 103 -15.29 -15.40 9.36
CA GLY A 103 -15.37 -16.80 9.81
C GLY A 103 -14.01 -17.46 10.00
N MET A 104 -12.97 -16.67 10.31
CA MET A 104 -11.63 -17.19 10.58
C MET A 104 -11.51 -17.76 11.99
N LYS A 105 -10.68 -18.79 12.17
CA LYS A 105 -10.50 -19.47 13.47
C LYS A 105 -9.88 -18.57 14.54
N ASN A 106 -9.01 -17.65 14.14
CA ASN A 106 -8.30 -16.75 15.04
C ASN A 106 -7.94 -15.43 14.35
N VAL A 107 -7.54 -14.44 15.15
CA VAL A 107 -7.16 -13.12 14.66
C VAL A 107 -5.90 -13.15 13.80
N TYR A 108 -4.99 -14.08 14.02
CA TYR A 108 -3.71 -14.17 13.29
C TYR A 108 -3.91 -14.44 11.81
N SER A 109 -4.94 -15.20 11.44
CA SER A 109 -5.27 -15.45 10.04
C SER A 109 -5.64 -14.18 9.30
N TYR A 110 -6.35 -13.25 9.95
CA TYR A 110 -6.65 -11.94 9.39
C TYR A 110 -5.44 -10.99 9.41
N GLN A 111 -4.67 -10.99 10.50
CA GLN A 111 -3.48 -10.14 10.62
C GLN A 111 -2.49 -10.36 9.46
N ARG A 112 -2.35 -11.60 8.99
CA ARG A 112 -1.52 -11.91 7.83
C ARG A 112 -1.97 -11.19 6.57
N LEU A 113 -3.29 -10.99 6.39
CA LEU A 113 -3.83 -10.26 5.24
C LEU A 113 -3.43 -8.79 5.28
N GLU A 114 -3.30 -8.21 6.47
CA GLU A 114 -2.88 -6.82 6.66
C GLU A 114 -1.36 -6.63 6.65
N LYS A 115 -0.60 -7.70 6.45
CA LYS A 115 0.86 -7.63 6.32
C LYS A 115 1.29 -7.74 4.86
N LYS A 116 1.38 -8.93 4.38
CA LYS A 116 1.67 -9.24 2.98
C LYS A 116 1.21 -10.67 2.74
N SER A 117 0.14 -10.84 2.01
CA SER A 117 -0.37 -12.17 1.73
C SER A 117 -1.14 -12.22 0.41
N ASN A 118 -1.23 -13.41 -0.14
CA ASN A 118 -1.96 -13.68 -1.36
C ASN A 118 -3.19 -14.54 -1.03
N PRO A 119 -4.33 -13.91 -0.70
CA PRO A 119 -5.52 -14.63 -0.29
C PRO A 119 -6.16 -15.38 -1.47
N THR A 120 -6.89 -16.44 -1.14
CA THR A 120 -7.70 -17.16 -2.12
C THR A 120 -8.90 -16.33 -2.58
N LEU A 121 -9.47 -16.68 -3.72
CA LEU A 121 -10.70 -16.04 -4.21
C LEU A 121 -11.86 -16.16 -3.23
N HIS A 122 -11.94 -17.26 -2.45
CA HIS A 122 -12.95 -17.40 -1.40
C HIS A 122 -12.80 -16.36 -0.30
N VAL A 123 -11.57 -16.08 0.12
CA VAL A 123 -11.28 -15.03 1.11
C VAL A 123 -11.61 -13.66 0.54
N ILE A 124 -11.24 -13.39 -0.70
CA ILE A 124 -11.56 -12.14 -1.40
C ILE A 124 -13.08 -11.93 -1.48
N LYS A 125 -13.84 -12.97 -1.79
CA LYS A 125 -15.31 -12.92 -1.80
C LYS A 125 -15.86 -12.53 -0.42
N LYS A 126 -15.33 -13.09 0.65
CA LYS A 126 -15.72 -12.75 2.03
C LYS A 126 -15.34 -11.30 2.38
N LEU A 127 -14.14 -10.86 1.99
CA LEU A 127 -13.69 -9.48 2.19
C LEU A 127 -14.61 -8.49 1.49
N HIS A 128 -15.07 -8.80 0.27
CA HIS A 128 -16.01 -7.96 -0.45
C HIS A 128 -17.37 -7.84 0.27
N LYS A 129 -17.80 -8.87 0.98
CA LYS A 129 -19.02 -8.80 1.80
C LYS A 129 -18.85 -7.93 3.03
N VAL A 130 -17.67 -7.95 3.67
CA VAL A 130 -17.37 -7.15 4.85
C VAL A 130 -17.12 -5.68 4.46
N PHE A 131 -16.42 -5.46 3.36
CA PHE A 131 -16.06 -4.15 2.83
C PHE A 131 -16.58 -3.98 1.40
N PRO A 132 -17.90 -3.80 1.20
CA PRO A 132 -18.48 -3.74 -0.15
C PRO A 132 -18.01 -2.53 -0.97
N GLU A 133 -17.54 -1.48 -0.31
CA GLU A 133 -16.99 -0.28 -0.97
C GLU A 133 -15.55 -0.48 -1.45
N MET A 134 -14.87 -1.51 -1.00
CA MET A 134 -13.49 -1.80 -1.39
C MET A 134 -13.45 -2.26 -2.85
N LYS A 135 -12.75 -1.51 -3.67
CA LYS A 135 -12.58 -1.81 -5.09
C LYS A 135 -11.23 -2.50 -5.32
N LEU A 136 -11.29 -3.75 -5.72
CA LEU A 136 -10.08 -4.56 -5.96
C LEU A 136 -9.24 -4.04 -7.12
N GLU A 137 -9.86 -3.34 -8.07
CA GLU A 137 -9.11 -2.71 -9.16
C GLU A 137 -8.10 -1.66 -8.68
N HIS A 138 -8.26 -1.12 -7.48
CA HIS A 138 -7.29 -0.18 -6.90
C HIS A 138 -5.97 -0.85 -6.50
N ILE A 139 -5.93 -2.18 -6.46
CA ILE A 139 -4.70 -2.94 -6.15
C ILE A 139 -3.73 -2.90 -7.34
N PHE A 140 -4.25 -2.85 -8.55
CA PHE A 140 -3.48 -2.99 -9.78
C PHE A 140 -3.17 -1.68 -10.47
#